data_c14c41fe24572fe597677213e08971bf
#
_entry.id   c14c41fe24572fe597677213e08971bf
#
_cell.length_a   1.000
_cell.length_b   1.000
_cell.length_c   1.000
_cell.angle_alpha   90.00
_cell.angle_beta   90.00
_cell.angle_gamma   90.00
#
_symmetry.space_group_name_H-M   'P 1'
#
loop_
_entity.id
_entity.type
_entity.pdbx_description
1 polymer ?
#
loop_
_entity_poly.entity_id
_entity_poly.type
_entity_poly.pdbx_seq_one_letter_code
_entity_poly.pdbx_strand_id
1 'polypeptide(L)'
;MIEYGAEFPSVVQTAHKENNTVPIYAFVPKDRKDKVPVILILHYWGARDIKAERSMADRLAERGIGSVIVTLPYHLGRTPPGYRSGQLAIQPSSEQLRATMSQAALDVKRAIDFVEGRPEFDSAKIGIAGTSLGALVAALVYGVDSRPRLAAFILGGVDLAEIMWSSSLVVEARDALRRRGYSYERLQLELTEVEPLTYLHSRKESSAFVIGGKYDTIIPRSSTTGLIGAFDNPRTLWLETGHYGGIFIQSRVFKEVANYFETEFSGKPYLPPRRIYAPTLRIGVQAAYPTGFDIGVGIDLWKSNDRGDLVVVGLLTPRGPQVFFGGRVSQGLSLGVSGSTTRVGFGLFWSRVL
;
A
#
# COMPACT_ATOMS: atom_id res chain seq x y z
N MET A 1 6.93 15.23 19.69
CA MET A 1 5.62 15.21 19.00
C MET A 1 4.52 15.29 20.05
N ILE A 2 3.48 16.09 19.80
CA ILE A 2 2.22 16.12 20.57
C ILE A 2 1.24 15.25 19.83
N GLU A 3 0.53 14.38 20.57
CA GLU A 3 -0.46 13.46 20.01
C GLU A 3 -1.81 13.71 20.69
N TYR A 4 -2.88 13.74 19.91
CA TYR A 4 -4.25 13.74 20.44
C TYR A 4 -5.20 13.02 19.49
N GLY A 5 -6.24 12.39 20.05
CA GLY A 5 -7.33 11.79 19.31
C GLY A 5 -8.50 12.75 19.19
N ALA A 6 -9.24 12.63 18.11
CA ALA A 6 -10.54 13.23 17.91
C ALA A 6 -11.42 12.26 17.11
N GLU A 7 -12.72 12.52 17.10
CA GLU A 7 -13.67 11.77 16.29
C GLU A 7 -14.77 12.69 15.77
N PHE A 8 -15.36 12.30 14.66
CA PHE A 8 -16.51 12.99 14.08
C PHE A 8 -17.48 11.99 13.45
N PRO A 9 -18.77 12.36 13.32
CA PRO A 9 -19.73 11.51 12.63
C PRO A 9 -19.35 11.30 11.17
N SER A 10 -19.41 10.05 10.68
CA SER A 10 -19.29 9.77 9.26
C SER A 10 -20.37 10.49 8.47
N VAL A 11 -20.02 10.96 7.27
CA VAL A 11 -20.99 11.60 6.35
C VAL A 11 -22.04 10.58 5.89
N VAL A 12 -21.65 9.30 5.81
CA VAL A 12 -22.56 8.21 5.43
C VAL A 12 -22.93 7.40 6.67
N GLN A 13 -24.23 7.26 6.91
CA GLN A 13 -24.74 6.40 7.97
C GLN A 13 -25.01 4.99 7.45
N THR A 14 -24.51 3.99 8.15
CA THR A 14 -24.67 2.58 7.81
C THR A 14 -25.45 1.85 8.92
N ALA A 15 -25.89 0.63 8.66
CA ALA A 15 -26.53 -0.22 9.69
C ALA A 15 -25.59 -0.58 10.86
N HIS A 16 -24.28 -0.40 10.69
CA HIS A 16 -23.26 -0.68 11.70
C HIS A 16 -22.87 0.62 12.41
N LYS A 17 -23.35 0.81 13.63
CA LYS A 17 -23.14 2.04 14.41
C LYS A 17 -21.65 2.39 14.61
N GLU A 18 -20.80 1.38 14.78
CA GLU A 18 -19.36 1.53 14.95
C GLU A 18 -18.73 2.19 13.72
N ASN A 19 -19.25 1.89 12.51
CA ASN A 19 -18.77 2.46 11.27
C ASN A 19 -19.20 3.91 11.05
N ASN A 20 -20.15 4.40 11.82
CA ASN A 20 -20.73 5.73 11.66
C ASN A 20 -19.99 6.84 12.43
N THR A 21 -18.93 6.49 13.16
CA THR A 21 -18.00 7.43 13.80
C THR A 21 -16.61 7.25 13.21
N VAL A 22 -15.94 8.34 12.92
CA VAL A 22 -14.59 8.36 12.30
C VAL A 22 -13.56 8.80 13.34
N PRO A 23 -12.81 7.87 13.95
CA PRO A 23 -11.67 8.22 14.78
C PRO A 23 -10.53 8.75 13.92
N ILE A 24 -9.87 9.80 14.41
CA ILE A 24 -8.64 10.34 13.84
C ILE A 24 -7.59 10.51 14.93
N TYR A 25 -6.33 10.46 14.53
CA TYR A 25 -5.18 10.66 15.41
C TYR A 25 -4.29 11.73 14.82
N ALA A 26 -4.17 12.85 15.51
CA ALA A 26 -3.38 14.00 15.08
C ALA A 26 -2.02 14.02 15.78
N PHE A 27 -0.98 14.30 15.01
CA PHE A 27 0.42 14.36 15.44
C PHE A 27 1.00 15.69 15.04
N VAL A 28 1.48 16.46 16.03
CA VAL A 28 2.00 17.82 15.82
C VAL A 28 3.45 17.88 16.34
N PRO A 29 4.42 18.38 15.56
CA PRO A 29 5.78 18.62 16.04
C PRO A 29 5.79 19.52 17.30
N LYS A 30 6.60 19.16 18.34
CA LYS A 30 6.65 19.93 19.60
C LYS A 30 7.26 21.31 19.43
N ASP A 31 8.33 21.40 18.65
CA ASP A 31 9.20 22.59 18.58
C ASP A 31 8.77 23.55 17.45
N ARG A 32 7.47 23.55 17.12
CA ARG A 32 6.92 24.47 16.10
C ARG A 32 6.86 25.92 16.62
N LYS A 33 7.26 26.86 15.80
CA LYS A 33 7.05 28.29 16.04
C LYS A 33 5.80 28.83 15.32
N ASP A 34 5.47 28.22 14.20
CA ASP A 34 4.38 28.63 13.30
C ASP A 34 3.46 27.44 12.99
N LYS A 35 2.49 27.67 12.13
CA LYS A 35 1.67 26.61 11.52
C LYS A 35 2.57 25.65 10.72
N VAL A 36 2.30 24.37 10.82
CA VAL A 36 3.08 23.35 10.11
C VAL A 36 2.32 22.76 8.94
N PRO A 37 2.99 22.34 7.85
CA PRO A 37 2.38 21.49 6.82
C PRO A 37 1.78 20.25 7.46
N VAL A 38 0.75 19.67 6.85
CA VAL A 38 0.06 18.51 7.40
C VAL A 38 -0.24 17.47 6.35
N ILE A 39 -0.05 16.20 6.72
CA ILE A 39 -0.31 15.04 5.85
C ILE A 39 -1.44 14.22 6.44
N LEU A 40 -2.49 13.99 5.65
CA LEU A 40 -3.47 12.94 5.96
C LEU A 40 -2.86 11.59 5.62
N ILE A 41 -2.90 10.65 6.56
CA ILE A 41 -2.33 9.32 6.41
C ILE A 41 -3.46 8.29 6.43
N LEU A 42 -3.54 7.46 5.39
CA LEU A 42 -4.56 6.43 5.22
C LEU A 42 -3.92 5.05 5.29
N HIS A 43 -4.47 4.20 6.18
CA HIS A 43 -3.93 2.88 6.46
C HIS A 43 -4.30 1.83 5.40
N TYR A 44 -3.61 0.70 5.41
CA TYR A 44 -3.85 -0.46 4.54
C TYR A 44 -5.08 -1.27 4.99
N TRP A 45 -5.56 -2.16 4.11
CA TRP A 45 -6.67 -3.08 4.40
C TRP A 45 -6.32 -4.06 5.51
N GLY A 46 -7.26 -4.27 6.44
CA GLY A 46 -7.10 -5.21 7.54
C GLY A 46 -6.15 -4.75 8.65
N ALA A 47 -5.82 -3.44 8.71
CA ALA A 47 -5.02 -2.87 9.79
C ALA A 47 -5.62 -3.23 11.15
N ARG A 48 -4.78 -3.70 12.08
CA ARG A 48 -5.16 -4.08 13.45
C ARG A 48 -4.77 -3.03 14.48
N ASP A 49 -3.86 -2.16 14.13
CA ASP A 49 -3.42 -0.98 14.89
C ASP A 49 -2.90 0.08 13.91
N ILE A 50 -2.50 1.23 14.43
CA ILE A 50 -1.95 2.36 13.65
C ILE A 50 -0.42 2.46 13.73
N LYS A 51 0.29 1.41 14.12
CA LYS A 51 1.76 1.48 14.34
C LYS A 51 2.52 1.85 13.07
N ALA A 52 2.07 1.34 11.92
CA ALA A 52 2.69 1.66 10.64
C ALA A 52 2.53 3.15 10.31
N GLU A 53 1.31 3.66 10.38
CA GLU A 53 0.98 5.05 10.11
C GLU A 53 1.62 5.99 11.12
N ARG A 54 1.69 5.57 12.39
CA ARG A 54 2.42 6.30 13.45
C ARG A 54 3.92 6.39 13.12
N SER A 55 4.54 5.32 12.64
CA SER A 55 5.94 5.36 12.19
C SER A 55 6.16 6.35 11.05
N MET A 56 5.18 6.50 10.13
CA MET A 56 5.21 7.55 9.11
C MET A 56 5.06 8.95 9.74
N ALA A 57 4.13 9.10 10.69
CA ALA A 57 3.92 10.35 11.43
C ALA A 57 5.19 10.80 12.17
N ASP A 58 5.93 9.87 12.78
CA ASP A 58 7.22 10.15 13.42
C ASP A 58 8.23 10.71 12.40
N ARG A 59 8.35 10.11 11.21
CA ARG A 59 9.26 10.58 10.15
C ARG A 59 8.87 11.96 9.60
N LEU A 60 7.59 12.26 9.53
CA LEU A 60 7.10 13.59 9.16
C LEU A 60 7.39 14.61 10.25
N ALA A 61 7.14 14.27 11.51
CA ALA A 61 7.38 15.14 12.65
C ALA A 61 8.87 15.52 12.83
N GLU A 62 9.81 14.58 12.52
CA GLU A 62 11.26 14.86 12.44
C GLU A 62 11.61 15.98 11.44
N ARG A 63 10.71 16.29 10.49
CA ARG A 63 10.85 17.32 9.44
C ARG A 63 9.94 18.53 9.66
N GLY A 64 9.37 18.66 10.85
CA GLY A 64 8.47 19.75 11.15
C GLY A 64 7.10 19.67 10.45
N ILE A 65 6.70 18.49 9.97
CA ILE A 65 5.43 18.25 9.30
C ILE A 65 4.49 17.53 10.26
N GLY A 66 3.29 18.06 10.44
CA GLY A 66 2.22 17.40 11.18
C GLY A 66 1.53 16.30 10.36
N SER A 67 0.76 15.46 11.02
CA SER A 67 -0.03 14.45 10.32
C SER A 67 -1.34 14.13 11.04
N VAL A 68 -2.31 13.64 10.27
CA VAL A 68 -3.59 13.16 10.77
C VAL A 68 -3.85 11.78 10.17
N ILE A 69 -3.86 10.75 10.99
CA ILE A 69 -4.24 9.40 10.59
C ILE A 69 -5.76 9.32 10.63
N VAL A 70 -6.39 8.90 9.53
CA VAL A 70 -7.84 8.76 9.40
C VAL A 70 -8.20 7.27 9.38
N THR A 71 -9.11 6.86 10.25
CA THR A 71 -9.60 5.48 10.26
C THR A 71 -10.62 5.26 9.14
N LEU A 72 -10.27 4.39 8.19
CA LEU A 72 -11.12 4.03 7.05
C LEU A 72 -12.34 3.19 7.48
N PRO A 73 -13.43 3.18 6.69
CA PRO A 73 -14.63 2.43 7.01
C PRO A 73 -14.37 0.94 7.32
N TYR A 74 -15.05 0.42 8.34
CA TYR A 74 -14.98 -0.98 8.80
C TYR A 74 -13.61 -1.45 9.32
N HIS A 75 -12.71 -0.53 9.67
CA HIS A 75 -11.41 -0.87 10.24
C HIS A 75 -11.26 -0.35 11.67
N LEU A 76 -10.37 -0.99 12.42
CA LEU A 76 -9.99 -0.58 13.78
C LEU A 76 -11.22 -0.37 14.67
N GLY A 77 -11.37 0.79 15.29
CA GLY A 77 -12.55 1.16 16.12
C GLY A 77 -13.87 1.23 15.35
N ARG A 78 -13.83 1.22 14.01
CA ARG A 78 -15.04 1.19 13.16
C ARG A 78 -15.45 -0.24 12.75
N THR A 79 -14.78 -1.26 13.29
CA THR A 79 -15.10 -2.67 12.98
C THR A 79 -16.31 -3.10 13.82
N PRO A 80 -17.41 -3.57 13.19
CA PRO A 80 -18.55 -4.07 13.94
C PRO A 80 -18.22 -5.34 14.74
N PRO A 81 -18.88 -5.59 15.86
CA PRO A 81 -18.70 -6.81 16.65
C PRO A 81 -18.91 -8.08 15.82
N GLY A 82 -18.05 -9.07 16.03
CA GLY A 82 -18.08 -10.35 15.31
C GLY A 82 -17.35 -10.35 13.95
N TYR A 83 -16.86 -9.21 13.47
CA TYR A 83 -16.09 -9.10 12.24
C TYR A 83 -14.60 -8.82 12.50
N ARG A 84 -13.75 -9.17 11.56
CA ARG A 84 -12.34 -8.76 11.55
C ARG A 84 -12.20 -7.38 10.92
N SER A 85 -11.19 -6.62 11.38
CA SER A 85 -10.88 -5.30 10.81
C SER A 85 -10.76 -5.37 9.28
N GLY A 86 -11.52 -4.54 8.57
CA GLY A 86 -11.58 -4.48 7.12
C GLY A 86 -12.41 -5.57 6.43
N GLN A 87 -12.94 -6.55 7.15
CA GLN A 87 -13.69 -7.65 6.53
C GLN A 87 -14.89 -7.17 5.73
N LEU A 88 -15.59 -6.15 6.19
CA LEU A 88 -16.73 -5.57 5.50
C LEU A 88 -16.36 -4.49 4.47
N ALA A 89 -15.09 -4.08 4.41
CA ALA A 89 -14.64 -3.06 3.46
C ALA A 89 -14.52 -3.59 2.02
N ILE A 90 -14.21 -4.88 1.86
CA ILE A 90 -14.09 -5.53 0.54
C ILE A 90 -15.06 -6.71 0.51
N GLN A 91 -16.18 -6.51 -0.16
CA GLN A 91 -17.24 -7.51 -0.31
C GLN A 91 -17.39 -7.93 -1.78
N PRO A 92 -17.93 -9.11 -2.08
CA PRO A 92 -18.20 -9.58 -3.43
C PRO A 92 -19.44 -8.91 -4.03
N SER A 93 -19.48 -7.58 -4.01
CA SER A 93 -20.55 -6.73 -4.51
C SER A 93 -19.98 -5.39 -4.95
N SER A 94 -20.16 -5.03 -6.20
CA SER A 94 -19.78 -3.72 -6.74
C SER A 94 -20.48 -2.57 -6.02
N GLU A 95 -21.75 -2.75 -5.67
CA GLU A 95 -22.52 -1.76 -4.92
C GLU A 95 -21.90 -1.48 -3.53
N GLN A 96 -21.57 -2.55 -2.78
CA GLN A 96 -20.96 -2.41 -1.46
C GLN A 96 -19.54 -1.83 -1.56
N LEU A 97 -18.79 -2.22 -2.59
CA LEU A 97 -17.46 -1.66 -2.82
C LEU A 97 -17.54 -0.15 -3.14
N ARG A 98 -18.47 0.25 -4.02
CA ARG A 98 -18.76 1.68 -4.27
C ARG A 98 -19.15 2.42 -2.99
N ALA A 99 -20.11 1.87 -2.25
CA ALA A 99 -20.56 2.50 -1.01
C ALA A 99 -19.41 2.70 -0.01
N THR A 100 -18.55 1.69 0.17
CA THR A 100 -17.40 1.77 1.07
C THR A 100 -16.35 2.78 0.58
N MET A 101 -16.02 2.78 -0.72
CA MET A 101 -15.06 3.73 -1.29
C MET A 101 -15.59 5.17 -1.24
N SER A 102 -16.88 5.37 -1.53
CA SER A 102 -17.54 6.68 -1.42
C SER A 102 -17.54 7.17 0.02
N GLN A 103 -17.91 6.31 0.99
CA GLN A 103 -17.85 6.65 2.41
C GLN A 103 -16.43 7.03 2.83
N ALA A 104 -15.42 6.24 2.42
CA ALA A 104 -14.03 6.52 2.74
C ALA A 104 -13.59 7.89 2.20
N ALA A 105 -13.92 8.20 0.93
CA ALA A 105 -13.57 9.48 0.33
C ALA A 105 -14.25 10.66 1.04
N LEU A 106 -15.53 10.55 1.36
CA LEU A 106 -16.29 11.60 2.06
C LEU A 106 -15.77 11.81 3.50
N ASP A 107 -15.46 10.73 4.22
CA ASP A 107 -14.89 10.81 5.57
C ASP A 107 -13.50 11.46 5.57
N VAL A 108 -12.65 11.15 4.57
CA VAL A 108 -11.34 11.79 4.42
C VAL A 108 -11.49 13.27 4.05
N LYS A 109 -12.44 13.64 3.19
CA LYS A 109 -12.73 15.07 2.92
C LYS A 109 -13.14 15.80 4.18
N ARG A 110 -13.95 15.18 5.05
CA ARG A 110 -14.30 15.75 6.36
C ARG A 110 -13.08 15.86 7.30
N ALA A 111 -12.14 14.93 7.22
CA ALA A 111 -10.87 15.07 7.94
C ALA A 111 -10.02 16.23 7.40
N ILE A 112 -10.12 16.56 6.11
CA ILE A 112 -9.51 17.78 5.55
C ILE A 112 -10.18 19.03 6.13
N ASP A 113 -11.52 19.08 6.25
CA ASP A 113 -12.25 20.19 6.90
C ASP A 113 -11.78 20.36 8.36
N PHE A 114 -11.60 19.26 9.09
CA PHE A 114 -11.03 19.29 10.43
C PHE A 114 -9.64 19.93 10.45
N VAL A 115 -8.75 19.53 9.55
CA VAL A 115 -7.38 20.07 9.44
C VAL A 115 -7.40 21.58 9.15
N GLU A 116 -8.26 22.06 8.24
CA GLU A 116 -8.39 23.48 7.91
C GLU A 116 -8.84 24.33 9.11
N GLY A 117 -9.68 23.76 9.97
CA GLY A 117 -10.16 24.41 11.20
C GLY A 117 -9.15 24.44 12.35
N ARG A 118 -7.96 23.83 12.21
CA ARG A 118 -6.96 23.72 13.29
C ARG A 118 -5.89 24.79 13.21
N PRO A 119 -5.64 25.53 14.30
CA PRO A 119 -4.66 26.63 14.29
C PRO A 119 -3.21 26.16 14.15
N GLU A 120 -2.91 24.91 14.47
CA GLU A 120 -1.58 24.32 14.36
C GLU A 120 -1.16 23.94 12.95
N PHE A 121 -2.11 23.78 12.02
CA PHE A 121 -1.83 23.33 10.65
C PHE A 121 -1.90 24.46 9.62
N ASP A 122 -1.02 24.39 8.64
CA ASP A 122 -1.03 25.29 7.46
C ASP A 122 -1.96 24.71 6.39
N SER A 123 -3.16 25.26 6.27
CA SER A 123 -4.16 24.84 5.29
C SER A 123 -3.73 25.03 3.83
N ALA A 124 -2.71 25.85 3.55
CA ALA A 124 -2.13 25.98 2.21
C ALA A 124 -1.15 24.84 1.88
N LYS A 125 -0.74 24.05 2.88
CA LYS A 125 0.24 22.96 2.75
C LYS A 125 -0.32 21.63 3.28
N ILE A 126 -1.45 21.21 2.72
CA ILE A 126 -2.06 19.90 2.99
C ILE A 126 -1.52 18.91 1.96
N GLY A 127 -1.12 17.74 2.43
CA GLY A 127 -0.81 16.58 1.60
C GLY A 127 -1.62 15.35 2.02
N ILE A 128 -1.58 14.32 1.19
CA ILE A 128 -2.23 13.04 1.46
C ILE A 128 -1.27 11.88 1.17
N ALA A 129 -1.24 10.90 2.04
CA ALA A 129 -0.45 9.68 1.85
C ALA A 129 -1.30 8.46 2.20
N GLY A 130 -1.12 7.36 1.48
CA GLY A 130 -1.80 6.12 1.79
C GLY A 130 -1.00 4.89 1.40
N THR A 131 -1.27 3.78 2.07
CA THR A 131 -0.66 2.49 1.79
C THR A 131 -1.72 1.48 1.35
N SER A 132 -1.51 0.80 0.21
CA SER A 132 -2.41 -0.24 -0.32
C SER A 132 -3.85 0.29 -0.47
N LEU A 133 -4.86 -0.23 0.23
CA LEU A 133 -6.23 0.32 0.24
C LEU A 133 -6.22 1.84 0.52
N GLY A 134 -5.41 2.28 1.49
CA GLY A 134 -5.27 3.70 1.81
C GLY A 134 -4.73 4.51 0.63
N ALA A 135 -3.88 3.92 -0.23
CA ALA A 135 -3.40 4.59 -1.43
C ALA A 135 -4.48 4.70 -2.52
N LEU A 136 -5.37 3.70 -2.65
CA LEU A 136 -6.52 3.77 -3.56
C LEU A 136 -7.49 4.87 -3.13
N VAL A 137 -7.81 4.93 -1.84
CA VAL A 137 -8.66 6.00 -1.28
C VAL A 137 -7.98 7.36 -1.40
N ALA A 138 -6.66 7.44 -1.12
CA ALA A 138 -5.90 8.68 -1.28
C ALA A 138 -5.91 9.19 -2.74
N ALA A 139 -5.79 8.28 -3.72
CA ALA A 139 -5.86 8.63 -5.13
C ALA A 139 -7.25 9.16 -5.53
N LEU A 140 -8.32 8.52 -5.04
CA LEU A 140 -9.70 8.99 -5.26
C LEU A 140 -9.89 10.40 -4.65
N VAL A 141 -9.52 10.58 -3.38
CA VAL A 141 -9.65 11.89 -2.70
C VAL A 141 -8.81 12.95 -3.39
N TYR A 142 -7.57 12.63 -3.79
CA TYR A 142 -6.69 13.55 -4.49
C TYR A 142 -7.26 14.00 -5.83
N GLY A 143 -8.02 13.13 -6.51
CA GLY A 143 -8.72 13.47 -7.76
C GLY A 143 -9.95 14.37 -7.56
N VAL A 144 -10.73 14.14 -6.48
CA VAL A 144 -12.01 14.84 -6.25
C VAL A 144 -11.94 16.03 -5.30
N ASP A 145 -10.79 16.28 -4.65
CA ASP A 145 -10.57 17.41 -3.74
C ASP A 145 -9.24 18.11 -4.06
N SER A 146 -9.29 19.39 -4.33
CA SER A 146 -8.13 20.19 -4.75
C SER A 146 -7.24 20.67 -3.58
N ARG A 147 -7.70 20.55 -2.34
CA ARG A 147 -6.99 21.03 -1.14
C ARG A 147 -5.67 20.32 -0.86
N PRO A 148 -5.57 18.96 -0.96
CA PRO A 148 -4.27 18.34 -0.91
C PRO A 148 -3.40 18.77 -2.11
N ARG A 149 -2.25 19.39 -1.83
CA ARG A 149 -1.32 19.89 -2.87
C ARG A 149 -0.38 18.79 -3.35
N LEU A 150 -0.04 17.86 -2.48
CA LEU A 150 0.91 16.80 -2.72
C LEU A 150 0.29 15.44 -2.33
N ALA A 151 0.66 14.39 -3.04
CA ALA A 151 0.21 13.04 -2.72
C ALA A 151 1.35 12.02 -2.75
N ALA A 152 1.31 11.04 -1.84
CA ALA A 152 2.18 9.87 -1.86
C ALA A 152 1.36 8.58 -1.83
N PHE A 153 1.51 7.74 -2.85
CA PHE A 153 0.78 6.50 -3.03
C PHE A 153 1.73 5.31 -2.87
N ILE A 154 1.62 4.58 -1.77
CA ILE A 154 2.50 3.47 -1.43
C ILE A 154 1.79 2.16 -1.73
N LEU A 155 2.35 1.35 -2.64
CA LEU A 155 1.77 0.09 -3.11
C LEU A 155 0.30 0.27 -3.52
N GLY A 156 0.03 1.37 -4.23
CA GLY A 156 -1.28 1.75 -4.73
C GLY A 156 -1.39 1.61 -6.25
N GLY A 157 -2.59 1.89 -6.75
CA GLY A 157 -2.88 1.81 -8.18
C GLY A 157 -4.22 2.46 -8.53
N VAL A 158 -4.63 2.27 -9.75
CA VAL A 158 -5.94 2.61 -10.32
C VAL A 158 -6.52 1.38 -11.01
N ASP A 159 -7.68 1.50 -11.62
CA ASP A 159 -8.43 0.39 -12.17
C ASP A 159 -8.83 -0.63 -11.09
N LEU A 160 -9.81 -0.20 -10.28
CA LEU A 160 -10.34 -1.03 -9.19
C LEU A 160 -10.90 -2.35 -9.70
N ALA A 161 -11.41 -2.39 -10.94
CA ALA A 161 -11.89 -3.61 -11.56
C ALA A 161 -10.73 -4.58 -11.83
N GLU A 162 -9.58 -4.11 -12.33
CA GLU A 162 -8.37 -4.92 -12.53
C GLU A 162 -7.85 -5.47 -11.19
N ILE A 163 -7.83 -4.64 -10.15
CA ILE A 163 -7.44 -5.07 -8.81
C ILE A 163 -8.37 -6.18 -8.31
N MET A 164 -9.68 -6.02 -8.41
CA MET A 164 -10.66 -7.04 -8.01
C MET A 164 -10.56 -8.31 -8.87
N TRP A 165 -10.17 -8.19 -10.14
CA TRP A 165 -10.13 -9.30 -11.09
C TRP A 165 -8.84 -10.10 -11.03
N SER A 166 -7.71 -9.47 -10.70
CA SER A 166 -6.37 -10.06 -10.78
C SER A 166 -5.70 -10.27 -9.42
N SER A 167 -6.13 -9.58 -8.37
CA SER A 167 -5.50 -9.63 -7.05
C SER A 167 -5.56 -11.03 -6.42
N SER A 168 -4.43 -11.46 -5.88
CA SER A 168 -4.35 -12.71 -5.11
C SER A 168 -5.01 -12.62 -3.73
N LEU A 169 -5.32 -11.41 -3.26
CA LEU A 169 -5.96 -11.18 -1.96
C LEU A 169 -7.46 -11.44 -1.98
N VAL A 170 -8.13 -11.17 -3.10
CA VAL A 170 -9.59 -11.16 -3.21
C VAL A 170 -10.13 -12.31 -4.07
N VAL A 171 -9.43 -13.44 -4.09
CA VAL A 171 -9.81 -14.61 -4.90
C VAL A 171 -11.25 -15.06 -4.63
N GLU A 172 -11.63 -15.20 -3.36
CA GLU A 172 -12.98 -15.63 -2.99
C GLU A 172 -14.05 -14.63 -3.42
N ALA A 173 -13.79 -13.32 -3.24
CA ALA A 173 -14.71 -12.27 -3.66
C ALA A 173 -14.85 -12.23 -5.20
N ARG A 174 -13.76 -12.36 -5.94
CA ARG A 174 -13.74 -12.47 -7.40
C ARG A 174 -14.55 -13.67 -7.88
N ASP A 175 -14.31 -14.85 -7.29
CA ASP A 175 -15.02 -16.06 -7.70
C ASP A 175 -16.53 -15.98 -7.38
N ALA A 176 -16.91 -15.30 -6.30
CA ALA A 176 -18.30 -15.00 -6.00
C ALA A 176 -18.93 -14.03 -7.02
N LEU A 177 -18.20 -13.00 -7.46
CA LEU A 177 -18.64 -12.10 -8.55
C LEU A 177 -18.83 -12.86 -9.86
N ARG A 178 -17.86 -13.71 -10.23
CA ARG A 178 -17.97 -14.57 -11.44
C ARG A 178 -19.20 -15.47 -11.41
N ARG A 179 -19.48 -16.12 -10.29
CA ARG A 179 -20.70 -16.94 -10.12
C ARG A 179 -21.99 -16.13 -10.26
N ARG A 180 -21.95 -14.82 -10.00
CA ARG A 180 -23.07 -13.89 -10.21
C ARG A 180 -23.13 -13.31 -11.63
N GLY A 181 -22.30 -13.81 -12.56
CA GLY A 181 -22.28 -13.37 -13.95
C GLY A 181 -21.61 -12.01 -14.17
N TYR A 182 -20.72 -11.58 -13.28
CA TYR A 182 -19.90 -10.40 -13.53
C TYR A 182 -18.80 -10.70 -14.53
N SER A 183 -18.57 -9.77 -15.46
CA SER A 183 -17.35 -9.66 -16.25
C SER A 183 -16.47 -8.52 -15.72
N TYR A 184 -15.23 -8.45 -16.20
CA TYR A 184 -14.34 -7.33 -15.92
C TYR A 184 -14.94 -5.99 -16.37
N GLU A 185 -15.46 -5.93 -17.59
CA GLU A 185 -16.03 -4.72 -18.21
C GLU A 185 -17.25 -4.23 -17.43
N ARG A 186 -18.12 -5.17 -16.99
CA ARG A 186 -19.25 -4.83 -16.14
C ARG A 186 -18.80 -4.23 -14.82
N LEU A 187 -17.82 -4.86 -14.17
CA LEU A 187 -17.28 -4.36 -12.90
C LEU A 187 -16.63 -2.98 -13.07
N GLN A 188 -15.88 -2.77 -14.16
CA GLN A 188 -15.27 -1.49 -14.50
C GLN A 188 -16.31 -0.38 -14.66
N LEU A 189 -17.39 -0.68 -15.38
CA LEU A 189 -18.49 0.27 -15.58
C LEU A 189 -19.17 0.62 -14.23
N GLU A 190 -19.47 -0.39 -13.42
CA GLU A 190 -20.16 -0.20 -12.15
C GLU A 190 -19.30 0.51 -11.10
N LEU A 191 -17.96 0.47 -11.19
CA LEU A 191 -17.03 1.13 -10.28
C LEU A 191 -16.59 2.53 -10.75
N THR A 192 -17.02 3.01 -11.92
CA THR A 192 -16.58 4.29 -12.52
C THR A 192 -16.68 5.47 -11.56
N GLU A 193 -17.74 5.54 -10.74
CA GLU A 193 -17.97 6.64 -9.79
C GLU A 193 -16.94 6.71 -8.64
N VAL A 194 -16.25 5.61 -8.35
CA VAL A 194 -15.25 5.52 -7.30
C VAL A 194 -13.86 5.18 -7.85
N GLU A 195 -13.74 5.11 -9.16
CA GLU A 195 -12.47 4.86 -9.83
C GLU A 195 -11.59 6.12 -9.79
N PRO A 196 -10.40 6.07 -9.15
CA PRO A 196 -9.55 7.24 -9.05
C PRO A 196 -9.17 7.84 -10.40
N LEU A 197 -8.94 6.99 -11.42
CA LEU A 197 -8.53 7.44 -12.75
C LEU A 197 -9.56 8.38 -13.40
N THR A 198 -10.85 8.21 -13.07
CA THR A 198 -11.92 9.09 -13.55
C THR A 198 -11.67 10.57 -13.20
N TYR A 199 -11.02 10.83 -12.07
CA TYR A 199 -10.88 12.18 -11.53
C TYR A 199 -9.44 12.73 -11.59
N LEU A 200 -8.43 11.85 -11.69
CA LEU A 200 -7.02 12.25 -11.65
C LEU A 200 -6.58 13.10 -12.84
N HIS A 201 -7.34 13.12 -13.96
CA HIS A 201 -7.06 14.00 -15.10
C HIS A 201 -7.00 15.49 -14.70
N SER A 202 -7.78 15.91 -13.69
CA SER A 202 -7.75 17.27 -13.14
C SER A 202 -6.48 17.58 -12.34
N ARG A 203 -5.69 16.55 -12.02
CA ARG A 203 -4.46 16.62 -11.19
C ARG A 203 -3.20 16.27 -11.99
N LYS A 204 -3.30 16.22 -13.31
CA LYS A 204 -2.26 15.73 -14.22
C LYS A 204 -0.91 16.43 -14.00
N GLU A 205 -0.91 17.74 -13.82
CA GLU A 205 0.29 18.57 -13.59
C GLU A 205 0.71 18.66 -12.12
N SER A 206 -0.05 18.03 -11.21
CA SER A 206 0.22 18.09 -9.77
C SER A 206 1.35 17.14 -9.37
N SER A 207 2.08 17.48 -8.30
CA SER A 207 3.13 16.61 -7.79
C SER A 207 2.57 15.39 -7.06
N ALA A 208 3.01 14.22 -7.47
CA ALA A 208 2.68 12.95 -6.87
C ALA A 208 3.93 12.07 -6.73
N PHE A 209 3.98 11.26 -5.67
CA PHE A 209 5.01 10.25 -5.47
C PHE A 209 4.36 8.86 -5.45
N VAL A 210 4.65 8.06 -6.46
CA VAL A 210 4.11 6.71 -6.61
C VAL A 210 5.18 5.68 -6.30
N ILE A 211 4.91 4.82 -5.33
CA ILE A 211 5.81 3.75 -4.89
C ILE A 211 5.12 2.42 -5.17
N GLY A 212 5.64 1.65 -6.12
CA GLY A 212 5.08 0.37 -6.55
C GLY A 212 5.96 -0.84 -6.23
N GLY A 213 5.36 -2.01 -6.10
CA GLY A 213 6.07 -3.29 -6.01
C GLY A 213 6.24 -3.93 -7.40
N LYS A 214 7.47 -4.29 -7.78
CA LYS A 214 7.73 -4.92 -9.09
C LYS A 214 7.06 -6.30 -9.23
N TYR A 215 6.86 -6.99 -8.11
CA TYR A 215 6.32 -8.36 -8.04
C TYR A 215 5.01 -8.40 -7.23
N ASP A 216 4.33 -7.27 -7.16
CA ASP A 216 3.07 -7.15 -6.43
C ASP A 216 1.98 -7.98 -7.10
N THR A 217 1.37 -8.89 -6.34
CA THR A 217 0.27 -9.76 -6.80
C THR A 217 -1.07 -9.35 -6.20
N ILE A 218 -1.08 -8.30 -5.38
CA ILE A 218 -2.27 -7.72 -4.77
C ILE A 218 -2.72 -6.48 -5.53
N ILE A 219 -1.79 -5.53 -5.73
CA ILE A 219 -2.00 -4.41 -6.64
C ILE A 219 -1.21 -4.73 -7.92
N PRO A 220 -1.88 -5.11 -9.01
CA PRO A 220 -1.19 -5.47 -10.25
C PRO A 220 -0.28 -4.34 -10.75
N ARG A 221 0.84 -4.72 -11.33
CA ARG A 221 1.78 -3.73 -11.86
C ARG A 221 1.14 -2.81 -12.92
N SER A 222 0.21 -3.32 -13.73
CA SER A 222 -0.60 -2.55 -14.67
C SER A 222 -1.35 -1.43 -13.96
N SER A 223 -1.98 -1.72 -12.84
CA SER A 223 -2.72 -0.79 -12.00
C SER A 223 -1.83 0.32 -11.43
N THR A 224 -0.64 -0.02 -10.90
CA THR A 224 0.35 0.98 -10.47
C THR A 224 0.88 1.80 -11.65
N THR A 225 1.14 1.17 -12.80
CA THR A 225 1.58 1.87 -14.02
C THR A 225 0.51 2.82 -14.54
N GLY A 226 -0.77 2.43 -14.46
CA GLY A 226 -1.90 3.32 -14.75
C GLY A 226 -1.94 4.54 -13.86
N LEU A 227 -1.69 4.36 -12.55
CA LEU A 227 -1.60 5.49 -11.61
C LEU A 227 -0.43 6.44 -11.94
N ILE A 228 0.73 5.89 -12.31
CA ILE A 228 1.88 6.70 -12.76
C ILE A 228 1.50 7.49 -14.02
N GLY A 229 0.83 6.85 -14.99
CA GLY A 229 0.40 7.48 -16.24
C GLY A 229 -0.69 8.55 -16.08
N ALA A 230 -1.34 8.65 -14.92
CA ALA A 230 -2.31 9.69 -14.63
C ALA A 230 -1.68 11.07 -14.39
N PHE A 231 -0.36 11.15 -14.21
CA PHE A 231 0.40 12.38 -13.96
C PHE A 231 1.46 12.61 -15.03
N ASP A 232 1.75 13.87 -15.34
CA ASP A 232 2.76 14.22 -16.37
C ASP A 232 4.19 13.87 -15.96
N ASN A 233 4.54 14.07 -14.69
CA ASN A 233 5.90 13.84 -14.20
C ASN A 233 5.91 13.42 -12.72
N PRO A 234 5.29 12.30 -12.36
CA PRO A 234 5.26 11.86 -10.97
C PRO A 234 6.64 11.38 -10.53
N ARG A 235 6.97 11.57 -9.26
CA ARG A 235 8.11 10.90 -8.65
C ARG A 235 7.78 9.41 -8.53
N THR A 236 8.67 8.55 -8.95
CA THR A 236 8.42 7.10 -9.00
C THR A 236 9.52 6.33 -8.30
N LEU A 237 9.13 5.33 -7.52
CA LEU A 237 10.05 4.39 -6.90
C LEU A 237 9.51 2.97 -7.03
N TRP A 238 10.23 2.11 -7.73
CA TRP A 238 9.89 0.70 -7.83
C TRP A 238 10.67 -0.12 -6.81
N LEU A 239 9.94 -0.74 -5.88
CA LEU A 239 10.49 -1.67 -4.91
C LEU A 239 10.65 -3.06 -5.56
N GLU A 240 11.80 -3.70 -5.35
CA GLU A 240 12.05 -5.04 -5.88
C GLU A 240 11.45 -6.12 -4.97
N THR A 241 10.17 -5.97 -4.65
CA THR A 241 9.45 -6.87 -3.76
C THR A 241 8.01 -7.04 -4.21
N GLY A 242 7.31 -8.03 -3.64
CA GLY A 242 5.86 -8.13 -3.67
C GLY A 242 5.22 -7.22 -2.63
N HIS A 243 3.90 -7.29 -2.53
CA HIS A 243 3.12 -6.41 -1.65
C HIS A 243 3.56 -6.45 -0.18
N TYR A 244 3.71 -7.67 0.37
CA TYR A 244 4.07 -7.85 1.77
C TYR A 244 5.56 -7.62 2.07
N GLY A 245 6.43 -7.73 1.08
CA GLY A 245 7.86 -7.48 1.28
C GLY A 245 8.17 -6.03 1.63
N GLY A 246 7.26 -5.10 1.34
CA GLY A 246 7.32 -3.70 1.77
C GLY A 246 7.41 -3.52 3.29
N ILE A 247 6.87 -4.45 4.06
CA ILE A 247 6.91 -4.41 5.55
C ILE A 247 8.35 -4.37 6.07
N PHE A 248 9.28 -5.12 5.45
CA PHE A 248 10.67 -5.20 5.90
C PHE A 248 11.47 -3.91 5.64
N ILE A 249 10.99 -3.05 4.75
CA ILE A 249 11.65 -1.79 4.38
C ILE A 249 10.79 -0.57 4.68
N GLN A 250 9.69 -0.78 5.39
CA GLN A 250 8.68 0.24 5.69
C GLN A 250 9.32 1.54 6.23
N SER A 251 10.24 1.45 7.18
CA SER A 251 10.92 2.61 7.76
C SER A 251 11.72 3.41 6.72
N ARG A 252 12.33 2.75 5.72
CA ARG A 252 13.04 3.41 4.61
C ARG A 252 12.06 4.08 3.66
N VAL A 253 10.98 3.39 3.31
CA VAL A 253 9.92 3.95 2.44
C VAL A 253 9.30 5.18 3.09
N PHE A 254 8.96 5.13 4.37
CA PHE A 254 8.38 6.27 5.08
C PHE A 254 9.35 7.45 5.24
N LYS A 255 10.65 7.18 5.37
CA LYS A 255 11.67 8.22 5.30
C LYS A 255 11.65 8.93 3.95
N GLU A 256 11.56 8.18 2.83
CA GLU A 256 11.51 8.78 1.49
C GLU A 256 10.21 9.54 1.25
N VAL A 257 9.07 9.06 1.77
CA VAL A 257 7.80 9.80 1.74
C VAL A 257 7.90 11.12 2.50
N ALA A 258 8.52 11.12 3.69
CA ALA A 258 8.72 12.33 4.47
C ALA A 258 9.69 13.30 3.79
N ASN A 259 10.78 12.81 3.17
CA ASN A 259 11.70 13.61 2.37
C ASN A 259 11.00 14.26 1.17
N TYR A 260 10.11 13.52 0.50
CA TYR A 260 9.31 14.03 -0.60
C TYR A 260 8.45 15.23 -0.16
N PHE A 261 7.67 15.07 0.89
CA PHE A 261 6.79 16.15 1.37
C PHE A 261 7.60 17.38 1.84
N GLU A 262 8.67 17.18 2.59
CA GLU A 262 9.56 18.26 3.04
C GLU A 262 10.12 19.04 1.84
N THR A 263 10.67 18.32 0.87
CA THR A 263 11.33 18.91 -0.29
C THR A 263 10.35 19.65 -1.19
N GLU A 264 9.23 19.03 -1.55
CA GLU A 264 8.22 19.62 -2.44
C GLU A 264 7.49 20.81 -1.76
N PHE A 265 7.17 20.74 -0.45
CA PHE A 265 6.62 21.89 0.27
C PHE A 265 7.59 23.07 0.42
N SER A 266 8.89 22.81 0.30
CA SER A 266 9.91 23.89 0.26
C SER A 266 10.07 24.49 -1.16
N GLY A 267 9.31 24.01 -2.14
CA GLY A 267 9.38 24.46 -3.54
C GLY A 267 10.56 23.88 -4.32
N LYS A 268 11.18 22.82 -3.81
CA LYS A 268 12.29 22.12 -4.48
C LYS A 268 11.79 20.79 -5.05
N PRO A 269 12.26 20.35 -6.23
CA PRO A 269 11.89 19.06 -6.77
C PRO A 269 12.54 17.93 -5.98
N TYR A 270 11.74 16.97 -5.49
CA TYR A 270 12.25 15.77 -4.85
C TYR A 270 12.82 14.79 -5.89
N LEU A 271 13.96 14.20 -5.57
CA LEU A 271 14.60 13.17 -6.40
C LEU A 271 14.62 11.85 -5.60
N PRO A 272 13.79 10.85 -5.98
CA PRO A 272 13.78 9.57 -5.30
C PRO A 272 15.10 8.81 -5.49
N PRO A 273 15.50 7.95 -4.55
CA PRO A 273 16.65 7.09 -4.71
C PRO A 273 16.43 6.14 -5.90
N ARG A 274 17.48 5.82 -6.62
CA ARG A 274 17.40 4.88 -7.76
C ARG A 274 16.90 3.49 -7.34
N ARG A 275 17.19 3.08 -6.12
CA ARG A 275 16.86 1.75 -5.59
C ARG A 275 16.78 1.77 -4.06
N ILE A 276 15.77 1.10 -3.52
CA ILE A 276 15.75 0.66 -2.13
C ILE A 276 15.83 -0.86 -2.15
N TYR A 277 16.88 -1.42 -1.54
CA TYR A 277 16.98 -2.86 -1.37
C TYR A 277 15.85 -3.34 -0.46
N ALA A 278 15.04 -4.23 -0.99
CA ALA A 278 13.95 -4.89 -0.27
C ALA A 278 14.21 -6.40 -0.31
N PRO A 279 14.23 -7.09 0.83
CA PRO A 279 14.22 -8.54 0.82
C PRO A 279 12.91 -9.01 0.17
N THR A 280 13.02 -9.90 -0.79
CA THR A 280 11.86 -10.52 -1.44
C THR A 280 11.48 -11.77 -0.68
N LEU A 281 10.26 -11.80 -0.13
CA LEU A 281 9.73 -13.01 0.52
C LEU A 281 9.31 -14.01 -0.56
N ARG A 282 9.72 -15.26 -0.39
CA ARG A 282 9.38 -16.36 -1.30
C ARG A 282 8.77 -17.52 -0.54
N ILE A 283 7.77 -18.15 -1.14
CA ILE A 283 7.37 -19.52 -0.77
C ILE A 283 7.75 -20.40 -1.95
N GLY A 284 8.39 -21.52 -1.68
CA GLY A 284 8.84 -22.40 -2.75
C GLY A 284 8.86 -23.87 -2.38
N VAL A 285 8.84 -24.69 -3.41
CA VAL A 285 9.06 -26.11 -3.35
C VAL A 285 10.42 -26.40 -3.98
N GLN A 286 11.23 -27.15 -3.27
CA GLN A 286 12.53 -27.59 -3.75
C GLN A 286 12.49 -29.12 -3.92
N ALA A 287 12.88 -29.56 -5.10
CA ALA A 287 13.21 -30.95 -5.37
C ALA A 287 14.71 -31.04 -5.56
N ALA A 288 15.41 -31.73 -4.70
CA ALA A 288 16.86 -31.82 -4.75
C ALA A 288 17.35 -33.26 -4.49
N TYR A 289 18.30 -33.72 -5.26
CA TYR A 289 19.00 -34.97 -4.99
C TYR A 289 20.24 -34.67 -4.12
N PRO A 290 20.54 -35.47 -3.09
CA PRO A 290 19.79 -36.61 -2.58
C PRO A 290 18.71 -36.27 -1.54
N THR A 291 18.35 -35.00 -1.34
CA THR A 291 17.54 -34.56 -0.20
C THR A 291 16.02 -34.73 -0.39
N GLY A 292 15.55 -35.02 -1.62
CA GLY A 292 14.12 -35.21 -1.91
C GLY A 292 13.36 -33.89 -2.01
N PHE A 293 12.05 -33.93 -1.68
CA PHE A 293 11.19 -32.72 -1.72
C PHE A 293 11.22 -31.97 -0.39
N ASP A 294 11.26 -30.65 -0.49
CA ASP A 294 11.13 -29.75 0.64
C ASP A 294 10.26 -28.53 0.27
N ILE A 295 9.48 -28.04 1.23
CA ILE A 295 8.75 -26.80 1.13
C ILE A 295 9.42 -25.80 2.07
N GLY A 296 9.64 -24.57 1.62
CA GLY A 296 10.26 -23.56 2.45
C GLY A 296 9.70 -22.16 2.22
N VAL A 297 9.83 -21.35 3.25
CA VAL A 297 9.68 -19.89 3.17
C VAL A 297 11.09 -19.31 3.16
N GLY A 298 11.33 -18.38 2.25
CA GLY A 298 12.65 -17.80 2.10
C GLY A 298 12.66 -16.33 1.76
N ILE A 299 13.85 -15.78 1.84
CA ILE A 299 14.14 -14.41 1.43
C ILE A 299 15.31 -14.40 0.45
N ASP A 300 15.25 -13.50 -0.52
CA ASP A 300 16.40 -13.26 -1.39
C ASP A 300 17.50 -12.56 -0.60
N LEU A 301 18.62 -13.24 -0.46
CA LEU A 301 19.83 -12.68 0.15
C LEU A 301 20.63 -11.86 -0.86
N TRP A 302 20.59 -12.27 -2.13
CA TRP A 302 21.30 -11.60 -3.22
C TRP A 302 20.68 -11.93 -4.58
N LYS A 303 20.80 -10.98 -5.55
CA LYS A 303 20.39 -11.11 -6.95
C LYS A 303 21.43 -10.47 -7.85
N SER A 304 21.71 -11.09 -9.00
CA SER A 304 22.66 -10.54 -10.00
C SER A 304 22.12 -9.30 -10.71
N ASN A 305 20.82 -9.21 -10.91
CA ASN A 305 20.12 -8.12 -11.58
C ASN A 305 18.65 -8.05 -11.20
N ASP A 306 17.92 -7.09 -11.74
CA ASP A 306 16.49 -6.88 -11.49
C ASP A 306 15.61 -8.06 -11.91
N ARG A 307 16.06 -8.87 -12.87
CA ARG A 307 15.35 -10.08 -13.33
C ARG A 307 15.61 -11.26 -12.41
N GLY A 308 16.67 -11.22 -11.58
CA GLY A 308 17.08 -12.32 -10.74
C GLY A 308 17.59 -13.51 -11.55
N ASP A 309 18.39 -13.25 -12.58
CA ASP A 309 18.96 -14.31 -13.43
C ASP A 309 19.83 -15.26 -12.61
N LEU A 310 20.56 -14.73 -11.61
CA LEU A 310 21.19 -15.52 -10.55
C LEU A 310 20.64 -15.03 -9.20
N VAL A 311 20.36 -15.96 -8.30
CA VAL A 311 19.82 -15.67 -6.98
C VAL A 311 20.51 -16.48 -5.90
N VAL A 312 20.65 -15.87 -4.72
CA VAL A 312 20.93 -16.56 -3.45
C VAL A 312 19.70 -16.38 -2.56
N VAL A 313 19.09 -17.48 -2.15
CA VAL A 313 17.88 -17.47 -1.33
C VAL A 313 18.19 -18.17 -0.02
N GLY A 314 17.96 -17.51 1.09
CA GLY A 314 17.90 -18.14 2.40
C GLY A 314 16.53 -18.76 2.58
N LEU A 315 16.46 -20.06 2.88
CA LEU A 315 15.23 -20.82 3.04
C LEU A 315 15.12 -21.39 4.45
N LEU A 316 13.94 -21.30 5.01
CA LEU A 316 13.55 -22.02 6.21
C LEU A 316 12.60 -23.15 5.78
N THR A 317 13.04 -24.39 5.98
CA THR A 317 12.30 -25.60 5.63
C THR A 317 11.99 -26.43 6.88
N PRO A 318 11.08 -27.42 6.85
CA PRO A 318 10.87 -28.36 7.96
C PRO A 318 12.13 -29.13 8.38
N ARG A 319 13.11 -29.23 7.48
CA ARG A 319 14.42 -29.88 7.74
C ARG A 319 15.49 -28.92 8.25
N GLY A 320 15.11 -27.65 8.51
CA GLY A 320 15.99 -26.61 9.01
C GLY A 320 16.38 -25.57 7.96
N PRO A 321 17.25 -24.62 8.32
CA PRO A 321 17.69 -23.56 7.43
C PRO A 321 18.56 -24.11 6.30
N GLN A 322 18.34 -23.59 5.11
CA GLN A 322 19.08 -23.92 3.88
C GLN A 322 19.42 -22.64 3.11
N VAL A 323 20.42 -22.69 2.26
CA VAL A 323 20.72 -21.65 1.28
C VAL A 323 20.65 -22.28 -0.10
N PHE A 324 19.91 -21.64 -0.99
CA PHE A 324 19.85 -22.00 -2.40
C PHE A 324 20.60 -20.96 -3.21
N PHE A 325 21.49 -21.43 -4.09
CA PHE A 325 22.14 -20.62 -5.13
C PHE A 325 21.80 -21.20 -6.49
N GLY A 326 21.23 -20.39 -7.36
CA GLY A 326 20.83 -20.90 -8.68
C GLY A 326 20.55 -19.83 -9.70
N GLY A 327 20.43 -20.30 -10.95
CA GLY A 327 20.06 -19.52 -12.12
C GLY A 327 18.57 -19.67 -12.44
N ARG A 328 17.99 -18.60 -12.93
CA ARG A 328 16.61 -18.56 -13.40
C ARG A 328 16.48 -19.33 -14.72
N VAL A 329 15.56 -20.28 -14.77
CA VAL A 329 15.22 -21.04 -15.98
C VAL A 329 13.94 -20.47 -16.62
N SER A 330 12.96 -20.14 -15.80
CA SER A 330 11.72 -19.51 -16.25
C SER A 330 11.09 -18.69 -15.12
N GLN A 331 9.89 -18.11 -15.35
CA GLN A 331 9.20 -17.36 -14.32
C GLN A 331 8.90 -18.25 -13.10
N GLY A 332 9.50 -17.92 -11.96
CA GLY A 332 9.34 -18.67 -10.73
C GLY A 332 10.16 -19.95 -10.62
N LEU A 333 10.87 -20.38 -11.67
CA LEU A 333 11.67 -21.60 -11.65
C LEU A 333 13.16 -21.28 -11.74
N SER A 334 13.94 -21.81 -10.82
CA SER A 334 15.40 -21.71 -10.78
C SER A 334 16.04 -23.09 -10.67
N LEU A 335 17.16 -23.29 -11.32
CA LEU A 335 18.01 -24.47 -11.22
C LEU A 335 19.28 -24.10 -10.45
N GLY A 336 19.69 -24.93 -9.51
CA GLY A 336 20.86 -24.60 -8.72
C GLY A 336 21.20 -25.61 -7.63
N VAL A 337 22.03 -25.13 -6.72
CA VAL A 337 22.55 -25.91 -5.58
C VAL A 337 21.89 -25.41 -4.31
N SER A 338 21.45 -26.32 -3.46
CA SER A 338 20.98 -26.00 -2.11
C SER A 338 21.90 -26.66 -1.09
N GLY A 339 22.12 -25.96 0.02
CA GLY A 339 22.95 -26.45 1.08
C GLY A 339 22.42 -26.08 2.47
N SER A 340 22.68 -26.95 3.42
CA SER A 340 22.56 -26.70 4.85
C SER A 340 23.90 -26.99 5.52
N THR A 341 23.98 -26.87 6.84
CA THR A 341 25.19 -27.22 7.60
C THR A 341 25.60 -28.67 7.46
N THR A 342 24.69 -29.54 7.03
CA THR A 342 24.91 -31.01 7.00
C THR A 342 24.68 -31.67 5.64
N ARG A 343 24.14 -30.94 4.66
CA ARG A 343 23.74 -31.48 3.35
C ARG A 343 23.92 -30.49 2.23
N VAL A 344 24.31 -30.99 1.07
CA VAL A 344 24.34 -30.25 -0.19
C VAL A 344 23.52 -31.01 -1.21
N GLY A 345 22.64 -30.35 -1.90
CA GLY A 345 21.78 -30.92 -2.93
C GLY A 345 21.82 -30.09 -4.20
N PHE A 346 21.48 -30.72 -5.31
CA PHE A 346 21.35 -30.07 -6.61
C PHE A 346 19.94 -30.26 -7.12
N GLY A 347 19.28 -29.20 -7.60
CA GLY A 347 17.90 -29.36 -8.05
C GLY A 347 17.18 -28.10 -8.45
N LEU A 348 15.86 -28.25 -8.60
CA LEU A 348 14.94 -27.23 -9.04
C LEU A 348 14.30 -26.56 -7.81
N PHE A 349 14.25 -25.25 -7.83
CA PHE A 349 13.52 -24.44 -6.87
C PHE A 349 12.46 -23.64 -7.62
N TRP A 350 11.20 -23.98 -7.39
CA TRP A 350 10.07 -23.20 -7.83
C TRP A 350 9.61 -22.29 -6.68
N SER A 351 9.45 -21.01 -6.95
CA SER A 351 9.03 -20.07 -5.93
C SER A 351 8.09 -19.01 -6.48
N ARG A 352 7.18 -18.56 -5.63
CA ARG A 352 6.35 -17.40 -5.86
C ARG A 352 6.76 -16.28 -4.90
N VAL A 353 6.91 -15.08 -5.43
CA VAL A 353 7.10 -13.86 -4.63
C VAL A 353 5.75 -13.49 -4.00
N LEU A 354 5.73 -13.21 -2.73
CA LEU A 354 4.56 -12.81 -1.96
C LEU A 354 4.41 -11.29 -1.89
#